data_3db6146a540d9d4f7e3a248075540e00
#
_entry.id   3db6146a540d9d4f7e3a248075540e00
#
_cell.length_a   1.000
_cell.length_b   1.000
_cell.length_c   1.000
_cell.angle_alpha   90.00
_cell.angle_beta   90.00
_cell.angle_gamma   90.00
#
_symmetry.space_group_name_H-M   'P 1'
#
loop_
_entity.id
_entity.type
_entity.pdbx_description
1 polymer ?
#
loop_
_entity_poly.entity_id
_entity_poly.type
_entity_poly.pdbx_seq_one_letter_code
_entity_poly.pdbx_strand_id
1 'polypeptide(L)'
;MKPTLFSLASTIAALLLAHPAAAQEEFPPPSGKGRDVVVAAGASGKPAYREVSRRIAALGYDAVLFESNGWANTQGKGLRDAIAAALRMPHALPGKVGLVGFSLGGGYVLGYGTAWSDEVAVVAAWYPATTGFGDVAGWAAKVRVPTVMFAGENDTYNRCCLIDKARAIGKAAQAAGAPFELTTYPGAPHGFVLGGESYKPQPYADAFARTQAALHKALD
;
A
#
# COMPACT_ATOMS: atom_id res chain seq x y z
N MET A 1 -39.38 38.28 48.73
CA MET A 1 -39.53 37.50 47.52
C MET A 1 -38.23 37.58 46.73
N LYS A 2 -37.41 36.52 46.67
CA LYS A 2 -36.17 36.46 45.90
C LYS A 2 -36.45 35.69 44.59
N PRO A 3 -36.01 36.14 43.42
CA PRO A 3 -36.15 35.37 42.19
C PRO A 3 -35.01 34.35 42.08
N THR A 4 -35.37 33.13 41.83
CA THR A 4 -34.51 31.98 41.49
C THR A 4 -34.07 32.09 40.04
N LEU A 5 -32.75 32.20 39.84
CA LEU A 5 -32.12 32.11 38.50
C LEU A 5 -32.02 30.63 38.08
N PHE A 6 -32.72 30.27 37.02
CA PHE A 6 -32.52 28.99 36.31
C PHE A 6 -31.29 29.13 35.40
N SER A 7 -30.24 28.34 35.67
CA SER A 7 -29.08 28.20 34.80
C SER A 7 -29.41 27.15 33.74
N LEU A 8 -29.54 27.56 32.48
CA LEU A 8 -29.55 26.66 31.32
C LEU A 8 -28.12 26.27 30.99
N ALA A 9 -27.73 25.05 31.32
CA ALA A 9 -26.51 24.44 30.81
C ALA A 9 -26.74 24.00 29.35
N SER A 10 -26.23 24.77 28.40
CA SER A 10 -26.20 24.39 26.99
C SER A 10 -25.12 23.35 26.77
N THR A 11 -25.56 22.11 26.57
CA THR A 11 -24.70 21.01 26.13
C THR A 11 -24.42 21.18 24.62
N ILE A 12 -23.25 21.70 24.27
CA ILE A 12 -22.78 21.72 22.88
C ILE A 12 -22.34 20.32 22.55
N ALA A 13 -23.20 19.57 21.87
CA ALA A 13 -22.80 18.33 21.21
C ALA A 13 -21.91 18.67 20.03
N ALA A 14 -20.61 18.44 20.16
CA ALA A 14 -19.67 18.52 19.07
C ALA A 14 -20.02 17.42 18.05
N LEU A 15 -20.75 17.78 16.99
CA LEU A 15 -20.90 16.95 15.80
C LEU A 15 -19.51 16.85 15.17
N LEU A 16 -18.80 15.75 15.40
CA LEU A 16 -17.66 15.35 14.60
C LEU A 16 -18.19 15.09 13.19
N LEU A 17 -18.10 16.10 12.32
CA LEU A 17 -18.26 15.93 10.88
C LEU A 17 -17.20 14.96 10.42
N ALA A 18 -17.57 13.66 10.34
CA ALA A 18 -16.81 12.68 9.61
C ALA A 18 -16.73 13.19 8.16
N HIS A 19 -15.57 13.72 7.77
CA HIS A 19 -15.27 13.89 6.37
C HIS A 19 -15.45 12.50 5.74
N PRO A 20 -16.13 12.36 4.60
CA PRO A 20 -16.10 11.12 3.86
C PRO A 20 -14.66 10.95 3.34
N ALA A 21 -13.79 10.39 4.16
CA ALA A 21 -12.61 9.73 3.65
C ALA A 21 -13.16 8.77 2.60
N ALA A 22 -12.62 8.81 1.36
CA ALA A 22 -13.00 7.89 0.30
C ALA A 22 -12.96 6.50 0.93
N ALA A 23 -14.14 5.91 1.15
CA ALA A 23 -14.34 4.84 2.12
C ALA A 23 -13.34 3.71 1.84
N GLN A 24 -12.43 3.45 2.78
CA GLN A 24 -11.59 2.27 2.77
C GLN A 24 -12.47 1.03 2.83
N GLU A 25 -11.98 -0.07 2.29
CA GLU A 25 -12.65 -1.37 2.38
C GLU A 25 -11.79 -2.30 3.23
N GLU A 26 -12.34 -2.72 4.37
CA GLU A 26 -11.71 -3.71 5.25
C GLU A 26 -12.04 -5.12 4.79
N PHE A 27 -11.04 -5.97 4.75
CA PHE A 27 -11.13 -7.41 4.55
C PHE A 27 -10.50 -8.06 5.77
N PRO A 28 -11.32 -8.45 6.77
CA PRO A 28 -10.83 -8.98 8.03
C PRO A 28 -10.19 -10.37 7.85
N PRO A 29 -9.29 -10.76 8.77
CA PRO A 29 -8.74 -12.11 8.78
C PRO A 29 -9.85 -13.15 9.02
N PRO A 30 -9.63 -14.43 8.66
CA PRO A 30 -10.63 -15.50 8.83
C PRO A 30 -11.09 -15.69 10.28
N SER A 31 -10.29 -15.28 11.26
CA SER A 31 -10.63 -15.35 12.68
C SER A 31 -9.94 -14.24 13.48
N GLY A 32 -10.67 -13.66 14.43
CA GLY A 32 -10.14 -12.71 15.41
C GLY A 32 -9.65 -11.40 14.80
N LYS A 33 -8.40 -11.04 15.12
CA LYS A 33 -7.71 -9.84 14.66
C LYS A 33 -6.40 -10.20 13.98
N GLY A 34 -5.93 -9.34 13.07
CA GLY A 34 -4.68 -9.51 12.35
C GLY A 34 -3.81 -8.25 12.35
N ARG A 35 -2.53 -8.42 12.00
CA ARG A 35 -1.69 -7.27 11.66
C ARG A 35 -2.22 -6.62 10.40
N ASP A 36 -2.17 -5.29 10.34
CA ASP A 36 -2.71 -4.56 9.20
C ASP A 36 -1.81 -4.67 7.98
N VAL A 37 -2.43 -4.90 6.85
CA VAL A 37 -1.83 -4.73 5.52
C VAL A 37 -2.61 -3.65 4.77
N VAL A 38 -2.00 -2.49 4.62
CA VAL A 38 -2.54 -1.41 3.80
C VAL A 38 -2.35 -1.78 2.33
N VAL A 39 -3.46 -1.93 1.63
CA VAL A 39 -3.49 -2.21 0.19
C VAL A 39 -3.79 -0.92 -0.58
N ALA A 40 -2.82 -0.42 -1.31
CA ALA A 40 -2.94 0.78 -2.12
C ALA A 40 -3.32 0.44 -3.56
N ALA A 41 -4.54 0.78 -3.96
CA ALA A 41 -5.06 0.50 -5.30
C ALA A 41 -4.27 1.24 -6.39
N GLY A 42 -4.21 0.68 -7.60
CA GLY A 42 -3.77 1.41 -8.78
C GLY A 42 -4.84 2.37 -9.30
N ALA A 43 -4.53 3.07 -10.40
CA ALA A 43 -5.44 4.04 -11.02
C ALA A 43 -6.79 3.45 -11.49
N SER A 44 -6.88 2.13 -11.65
CA SER A 44 -8.14 1.42 -11.94
C SER A 44 -9.14 1.43 -10.77
N GLY A 45 -8.75 1.92 -9.60
CA GLY A 45 -9.58 2.03 -8.42
C GLY A 45 -9.76 0.72 -7.64
N LYS A 46 -10.27 0.83 -6.42
CA LYS A 46 -10.46 -0.28 -5.47
C LYS A 46 -11.16 -1.52 -6.05
N PRO A 47 -12.22 -1.43 -6.89
CA PRO A 47 -12.90 -2.63 -7.38
C PRO A 47 -11.98 -3.65 -8.04
N ALA A 48 -10.92 -3.18 -8.73
CA ALA A 48 -9.96 -4.03 -9.43
C ALA A 48 -9.05 -4.84 -8.48
N TYR A 49 -8.93 -4.42 -7.22
CA TYR A 49 -7.99 -5.00 -6.24
C TYR A 49 -8.68 -5.71 -5.06
N ARG A 50 -10.01 -5.78 -5.05
CA ARG A 50 -10.76 -6.48 -3.97
C ARG A 50 -10.36 -7.94 -3.83
N GLU A 51 -10.16 -8.64 -4.95
CA GLU A 51 -9.83 -10.06 -4.92
C GLU A 51 -8.46 -10.32 -4.30
N VAL A 52 -7.44 -9.56 -4.69
CA VAL A 52 -6.12 -9.70 -4.08
C VAL A 52 -6.12 -9.28 -2.60
N SER A 53 -6.95 -8.31 -2.20
CA SER A 53 -7.14 -7.93 -0.79
C SER A 53 -7.76 -9.06 0.02
N ARG A 54 -8.79 -9.75 -0.50
CA ARG A 54 -9.35 -10.95 0.15
C ARG A 54 -8.32 -12.07 0.30
N ARG A 55 -7.48 -12.26 -0.71
CA ARG A 55 -6.41 -13.26 -0.62
C ARG A 55 -5.36 -12.92 0.43
N ILE A 56 -5.02 -11.63 0.60
CA ILE A 56 -4.14 -11.18 1.68
C ILE A 56 -4.81 -11.43 3.04
N ALA A 57 -6.09 -11.09 3.18
CA ALA A 57 -6.85 -11.34 4.40
C ALA A 57 -6.90 -12.84 4.75
N ALA A 58 -7.06 -13.71 3.75
CA ALA A 58 -7.06 -15.16 3.93
C ALA A 58 -5.73 -15.71 4.50
N LEU A 59 -4.64 -14.94 4.45
CA LEU A 59 -3.37 -15.26 5.09
C LEU A 59 -3.36 -15.00 6.61
N GLY A 60 -4.41 -14.36 7.16
CA GLY A 60 -4.52 -14.02 8.58
C GLY A 60 -4.28 -12.54 8.91
N TYR A 61 -4.14 -11.69 7.90
CA TYR A 61 -3.96 -10.23 8.08
C TYR A 61 -5.28 -9.48 8.02
N ASP A 62 -5.33 -8.29 8.65
CA ASP A 62 -6.41 -7.34 8.39
C ASP A 62 -6.02 -6.51 7.16
N ALA A 63 -6.59 -6.85 5.99
CA ALA A 63 -6.25 -6.18 4.74
C ALA A 63 -7.20 -5.00 4.52
N VAL A 64 -6.67 -3.79 4.50
CA VAL A 64 -7.45 -2.56 4.31
C VAL A 64 -7.11 -1.91 2.99
N LEU A 65 -8.07 -1.90 2.06
CA LEU A 65 -7.93 -1.41 0.69
C LEU A 65 -8.29 0.09 0.61
N PHE A 66 -7.35 0.88 0.10
CA PHE A 66 -7.49 2.32 -0.07
C PHE A 66 -7.44 2.75 -1.53
N GLU A 67 -8.19 3.80 -1.85
CA GLU A 67 -8.07 4.52 -3.12
C GLU A 67 -6.84 5.43 -3.09
N SER A 68 -5.93 5.28 -4.05
CA SER A 68 -4.69 6.07 -4.10
C SER A 68 -4.74 7.26 -5.08
N ASN A 69 -5.78 7.39 -5.90
CA ASN A 69 -5.89 8.45 -6.90
C ASN A 69 -5.80 9.87 -6.32
N GLY A 70 -6.26 10.05 -5.07
CA GLY A 70 -6.20 11.33 -4.36
C GLY A 70 -4.87 11.64 -3.67
N TRP A 71 -3.85 10.77 -3.77
CA TRP A 71 -2.58 10.96 -3.04
C TRP A 71 -1.55 11.81 -3.78
N ALA A 72 -1.83 12.19 -5.02
CA ALA A 72 -0.96 13.08 -5.78
C ALA A 72 -0.72 14.41 -5.03
N ASN A 73 0.51 14.90 -5.08
CA ASN A 73 0.96 16.15 -4.44
C ASN A 73 0.83 16.20 -2.90
N THR A 74 0.52 15.09 -2.24
CA THR A 74 0.40 15.02 -0.77
C THR A 74 1.74 14.76 -0.06
N GLN A 75 2.84 14.58 -0.80
CA GLN A 75 4.16 14.26 -0.27
C GLN A 75 4.15 13.06 0.71
N GLY A 76 3.35 12.03 0.40
CA GLY A 76 3.19 10.83 1.21
C GLY A 76 2.14 10.94 2.32
N LYS A 77 1.57 12.13 2.58
CA LYS A 77 0.54 12.29 3.63
C LYS A 77 -0.65 11.36 3.41
N GLY A 78 -1.13 11.22 2.16
CA GLY A 78 -2.25 10.32 1.87
C GLY A 78 -1.98 8.86 2.28
N LEU A 79 -0.75 8.37 2.09
CA LEU A 79 -0.36 7.04 2.54
C LEU A 79 -0.27 6.96 4.08
N ARG A 80 0.24 8.00 4.77
CA ARG A 80 0.25 8.04 6.24
C ARG A 80 -1.15 8.08 6.83
N ASP A 81 -2.05 8.85 6.22
CA ASP A 81 -3.46 8.90 6.64
C ASP A 81 -4.13 7.51 6.46
N ALA A 82 -3.78 6.77 5.39
CA ALA A 82 -4.24 5.40 5.17
C ALA A 82 -3.71 4.43 6.24
N ILE A 83 -2.41 4.49 6.58
CA ILE A 83 -1.82 3.70 7.67
C ILE A 83 -2.55 3.99 8.99
N ALA A 84 -2.71 5.26 9.34
CA ALA A 84 -3.40 5.65 10.56
C ALA A 84 -4.88 5.24 10.57
N ALA A 85 -5.54 5.18 9.42
CA ALA A 85 -6.92 4.70 9.30
C ALA A 85 -7.00 3.17 9.46
N ALA A 86 -6.08 2.40 8.85
CA ALA A 86 -6.01 0.95 8.97
C ALA A 86 -5.86 0.53 10.44
N LEU A 87 -4.92 1.13 11.17
CA LEU A 87 -4.70 0.84 12.60
C LEU A 87 -5.90 1.13 13.52
N ARG A 88 -6.94 1.79 13.01
CA ARG A 88 -8.21 2.03 13.73
C ARG A 88 -9.33 1.09 13.32
N MET A 89 -9.07 0.16 12.40
CA MET A 89 -10.10 -0.80 11.98
C MET A 89 -10.43 -1.79 13.09
N PRO A 90 -11.66 -2.33 13.12
CA PRO A 90 -12.12 -3.21 14.20
C PRO A 90 -11.27 -4.47 14.40
N HIS A 91 -10.66 -4.98 13.30
CA HIS A 91 -9.87 -6.21 13.33
C HIS A 91 -8.35 -5.96 13.39
N ALA A 92 -7.95 -4.70 13.49
CA ALA A 92 -6.54 -4.32 13.59
C ALA A 92 -5.86 -4.83 14.88
N LEU A 93 -4.63 -5.33 14.75
CA LEU A 93 -3.70 -5.52 15.86
C LEU A 93 -2.69 -4.36 15.87
N PRO A 94 -2.35 -3.82 17.05
CA PRO A 94 -1.39 -2.72 17.14
C PRO A 94 0.00 -3.13 16.68
N GLY A 95 0.73 -2.22 16.04
CA GLY A 95 2.13 -2.42 15.62
C GLY A 95 2.42 -1.84 14.24
N LYS A 96 3.55 -2.24 13.65
CA LYS A 96 3.89 -1.85 12.28
C LYS A 96 2.98 -2.54 11.28
N VAL A 97 2.73 -1.87 10.15
CA VAL A 97 1.89 -2.39 9.07
C VAL A 97 2.72 -2.96 7.92
N GLY A 98 2.13 -3.86 7.15
CA GLY A 98 2.59 -4.18 5.80
C GLY A 98 2.00 -3.22 4.77
N LEU A 99 2.75 -2.89 3.73
CA LEU A 99 2.25 -2.12 2.59
C LEU A 99 2.28 -2.96 1.33
N VAL A 100 1.15 -3.08 0.67
CA VAL A 100 1.05 -3.71 -0.66
C VAL A 100 0.45 -2.69 -1.62
N GLY A 101 1.18 -2.33 -2.67
CA GLY A 101 0.71 -1.31 -3.60
C GLY A 101 0.79 -1.76 -5.05
N PHE A 102 -0.18 -1.34 -5.85
CA PHE A 102 -0.31 -1.71 -7.27
C PHE A 102 -0.24 -0.46 -8.15
N SER A 103 0.55 -0.50 -9.24
CA SER A 103 0.61 0.59 -10.21
C SER A 103 0.85 1.96 -9.55
N LEU A 104 -0.12 2.87 -9.59
CA LEU A 104 -0.08 4.16 -8.92
C LEU A 104 0.13 4.01 -7.40
N GLY A 105 -0.66 3.18 -6.73
CA GLY A 105 -0.49 2.84 -5.32
C GLY A 105 0.87 2.19 -5.05
N GLY A 106 1.36 1.35 -5.98
CA GLY A 106 2.71 0.78 -5.95
C GLY A 106 3.79 1.85 -5.95
N GLY A 107 3.63 2.91 -6.75
CA GLY A 107 4.52 4.07 -6.76
C GLY A 107 4.57 4.78 -5.41
N TYR A 108 3.44 4.95 -4.74
CA TYR A 108 3.39 5.61 -3.42
C TYR A 108 4.03 4.76 -2.31
N VAL A 109 3.70 3.46 -2.22
CA VAL A 109 4.31 2.60 -1.19
C VAL A 109 5.81 2.46 -1.41
N LEU A 110 6.27 2.38 -2.66
CA LEU A 110 7.68 2.33 -3.02
C LEU A 110 8.39 3.66 -2.72
N GLY A 111 7.79 4.79 -3.12
CA GLY A 111 8.41 6.11 -3.00
C GLY A 111 8.52 6.62 -1.57
N TYR A 112 7.55 6.32 -0.74
CA TYR A 112 7.47 6.84 0.62
C TYR A 112 7.61 5.77 1.70
N GLY A 113 6.85 4.68 1.62
CA GLY A 113 6.77 3.65 2.65
C GLY A 113 8.10 2.97 2.97
N THR A 114 8.99 2.87 1.97
CA THR A 114 10.31 2.24 2.12
C THR A 114 11.25 2.94 3.10
N ALA A 115 10.98 4.20 3.45
CA ALA A 115 11.78 4.98 4.39
C ALA A 115 11.20 5.01 5.83
N TRP A 116 9.97 4.53 6.05
CA TRP A 116 9.24 4.70 7.32
C TRP A 116 9.33 3.47 8.23
N SER A 117 10.55 3.07 8.58
CA SER A 117 10.80 1.85 9.35
C SER A 117 10.17 1.83 10.75
N ASP A 118 9.75 2.96 11.28
CA ASP A 118 9.05 3.02 12.57
C ASP A 118 7.57 2.64 12.46
N GLU A 119 6.97 2.83 11.28
CA GLU A 119 5.54 2.61 11.00
C GLU A 119 5.31 1.36 10.13
N VAL A 120 6.28 1.02 9.27
CA VAL A 120 6.16 0.02 8.22
C VAL A 120 7.15 -1.12 8.45
N ALA A 121 6.66 -2.35 8.41
CA ALA A 121 7.47 -3.56 8.56
C ALA A 121 7.99 -4.10 7.22
N VAL A 122 7.19 -3.97 6.15
CA VAL A 122 7.50 -4.51 4.82
C VAL A 122 6.74 -3.76 3.73
N VAL A 123 7.34 -3.67 2.54
CA VAL A 123 6.71 -3.10 1.33
C VAL A 123 6.73 -4.14 0.20
N ALA A 124 5.57 -4.37 -0.43
CA ALA A 124 5.44 -5.12 -1.68
C ALA A 124 4.85 -4.20 -2.77
N ALA A 125 5.66 -3.85 -3.76
CA ALA A 125 5.28 -2.95 -4.85
C ALA A 125 5.10 -3.71 -6.16
N TRP A 126 3.87 -3.75 -6.67
CA TRP A 126 3.50 -4.49 -7.87
C TRP A 126 3.39 -3.54 -9.07
N TYR A 127 4.19 -3.80 -10.11
CA TYR A 127 4.28 -2.97 -11.33
C TYR A 127 4.12 -1.47 -11.04
N PRO A 128 4.94 -0.93 -10.09
CA PRO A 128 4.73 0.41 -9.56
C PRO A 128 4.92 1.50 -10.59
N ALA A 129 4.14 2.57 -10.49
CA ALA A 129 4.37 3.78 -11.28
C ALA A 129 5.70 4.44 -10.85
N THR A 130 6.70 4.41 -11.74
CA THR A 130 8.07 4.85 -11.45
C THR A 130 8.46 6.15 -12.13
N THR A 131 7.57 6.80 -12.88
CA THR A 131 7.84 8.07 -13.56
C THR A 131 8.24 9.20 -12.61
N GLY A 132 7.73 9.19 -11.37
CA GLY A 132 8.08 10.18 -10.34
C GLY A 132 9.46 10.00 -9.69
N PHE A 133 10.18 8.89 -9.99
CA PHE A 133 11.49 8.60 -9.42
C PHE A 133 12.60 9.32 -10.21
N GLY A 134 12.82 10.62 -9.95
CA GLY A 134 13.90 11.40 -10.57
C GLY A 134 15.27 10.96 -10.07
N ASP A 135 15.56 11.20 -8.81
CA ASP A 135 16.81 10.81 -8.15
C ASP A 135 16.68 9.40 -7.52
N VAL A 136 16.98 8.38 -8.31
CA VAL A 136 16.91 6.98 -7.88
C VAL A 136 17.98 6.64 -6.82
N ALA A 137 19.15 7.24 -6.91
CA ALA A 137 20.24 7.00 -5.95
C ALA A 137 19.93 7.62 -4.58
N GLY A 138 19.44 8.87 -4.56
CA GLY A 138 19.01 9.53 -3.34
C GLY A 138 17.79 8.85 -2.68
N TRP A 139 16.90 8.26 -3.47
CA TRP A 139 15.83 7.41 -2.94
C TRP A 139 16.40 6.13 -2.31
N ALA A 140 17.26 5.41 -3.04
CA ALA A 140 17.84 4.14 -2.57
C ALA A 140 18.60 4.29 -1.25
N ALA A 141 19.32 5.40 -1.07
CA ALA A 141 20.02 5.73 0.17
C ALA A 141 19.10 5.91 1.40
N LYS A 142 17.79 6.10 1.19
CA LYS A 142 16.79 6.29 2.24
C LYS A 142 15.97 5.02 2.55
N VAL A 143 16.09 3.98 1.74
CA VAL A 143 15.36 2.72 1.96
C VAL A 143 15.84 2.05 3.24
N ARG A 144 14.92 1.77 4.15
CA ARG A 144 15.15 1.13 5.45
C ARG A 144 14.24 -0.08 5.67
N VAL A 145 13.11 -0.11 4.99
CA VAL A 145 12.09 -1.15 5.13
C VAL A 145 12.37 -2.27 4.12
N PRO A 146 12.35 -3.55 4.54
CA PRO A 146 12.41 -4.68 3.63
C PRO A 146 11.36 -4.52 2.51
N THR A 147 11.82 -4.59 1.26
CA THR A 147 11.00 -4.25 0.10
C THR A 147 11.14 -5.30 -0.98
N VAL A 148 10.02 -5.78 -1.50
CA VAL A 148 9.95 -6.60 -2.72
C VAL A 148 9.22 -5.82 -3.80
N MET A 149 9.81 -5.78 -4.99
CA MET A 149 9.25 -5.11 -6.16
C MET A 149 9.08 -6.09 -7.32
N PHE A 150 7.95 -6.05 -7.99
CA PHE A 150 7.60 -6.90 -9.11
C PHE A 150 7.35 -6.05 -10.36
N ALA A 151 8.00 -6.36 -11.46
CA ALA A 151 7.89 -5.60 -12.71
C ALA A 151 7.70 -6.52 -13.91
N GLY A 152 6.74 -6.20 -14.76
CA GLY A 152 6.56 -6.87 -16.06
C GLY A 152 7.55 -6.33 -17.08
N GLU A 153 8.21 -7.23 -17.85
CA GLU A 153 9.18 -6.80 -18.86
C GLU A 153 8.52 -6.21 -20.11
N ASN A 154 7.25 -6.54 -20.34
CA ASN A 154 6.44 -5.97 -21.43
C ASN A 154 5.52 -4.83 -20.96
N ASP A 155 5.79 -4.24 -19.80
CA ASP A 155 5.00 -3.11 -19.28
C ASP A 155 5.35 -1.82 -20.03
N THR A 156 4.46 -1.41 -20.91
CA THR A 156 4.56 -0.16 -21.68
C THR A 156 3.43 0.83 -21.36
N TYR A 157 2.57 0.49 -20.37
CA TYR A 157 1.37 1.24 -20.05
C TYR A 157 1.68 2.69 -19.70
N ASN A 158 1.20 3.61 -20.55
CA ASN A 158 1.41 5.07 -20.40
C ASN A 158 2.86 5.47 -20.09
N ARG A 159 3.83 4.60 -20.38
CA ARG A 159 5.26 4.78 -20.04
C ARG A 159 5.52 4.98 -18.53
N CYS A 160 4.59 4.61 -17.67
CA CYS A 160 4.68 4.85 -16.21
C CYS A 160 5.65 3.90 -15.50
N CYS A 161 5.82 2.71 -16.07
CA CYS A 161 6.27 1.55 -15.31
C CYS A 161 7.32 0.73 -16.09
N LEU A 162 8.09 1.43 -16.94
CA LEU A 162 9.04 0.81 -17.87
C LEU A 162 10.08 -0.03 -17.15
N ILE A 163 10.37 -1.20 -17.71
CA ILE A 163 11.32 -2.17 -17.14
C ILE A 163 12.72 -1.59 -16.92
N ASP A 164 13.21 -0.72 -17.81
CA ASP A 164 14.52 -0.11 -17.64
C ASP A 164 14.58 0.76 -16.39
N LYS A 165 13.50 1.46 -16.06
CA LYS A 165 13.41 2.23 -14.82
C LYS A 165 13.35 1.32 -13.59
N ALA A 166 12.60 0.23 -13.66
CA ALA A 166 12.56 -0.78 -12.60
C ALA A 166 13.95 -1.39 -12.34
N ARG A 167 14.67 -1.76 -13.39
CA ARG A 167 16.06 -2.24 -13.31
C ARG A 167 17.02 -1.20 -12.73
N ALA A 168 16.89 0.08 -13.11
CA ALA A 168 17.68 1.17 -12.55
C ALA A 168 17.42 1.34 -11.03
N ILE A 169 16.16 1.23 -10.59
CA ILE A 169 15.78 1.25 -9.17
C ILE A 169 16.43 0.07 -8.43
N GLY A 170 16.33 -1.16 -8.94
CA GLY A 170 16.94 -2.34 -8.34
C GLY A 170 18.47 -2.22 -8.23
N LYS A 171 19.14 -1.73 -9.31
CA LYS A 171 20.58 -1.51 -9.31
C LYS A 171 21.02 -0.45 -8.27
N ALA A 172 20.27 0.63 -8.15
CA ALA A 172 20.59 1.68 -7.17
C ALA A 172 20.38 1.18 -5.73
N ALA A 173 19.29 0.43 -5.48
CA ALA A 173 19.05 -0.18 -4.18
C ALA A 173 20.15 -1.17 -3.79
N GLN A 174 20.59 -2.01 -4.71
CA GLN A 174 21.74 -2.91 -4.52
C GLN A 174 23.03 -2.14 -4.20
N ALA A 175 23.33 -1.11 -4.95
CA ALA A 175 24.52 -0.28 -4.73
C ALA A 175 24.51 0.44 -3.37
N ALA A 176 23.33 0.79 -2.87
CA ALA A 176 23.12 1.39 -1.54
C ALA A 176 23.11 0.38 -0.40
N GLY A 177 23.18 -0.93 -0.66
CA GLY A 177 22.99 -1.98 0.35
C GLY A 177 21.61 -2.00 0.98
N ALA A 178 20.59 -1.50 0.26
CA ALA A 178 19.22 -1.42 0.76
C ALA A 178 18.59 -2.82 0.87
N PRO A 179 17.68 -3.06 1.84
CA PRO A 179 16.94 -4.31 1.98
C PRO A 179 15.85 -4.42 0.89
N PHE A 180 16.27 -4.62 -0.36
CA PHE A 180 15.42 -4.51 -1.54
C PHE A 180 15.64 -5.68 -2.51
N GLU A 181 14.56 -6.27 -2.99
CA GLU A 181 14.56 -7.30 -4.02
C GLU A 181 13.68 -6.90 -5.20
N LEU A 182 14.22 -6.98 -6.41
CA LEU A 182 13.48 -6.83 -7.67
C LEU A 182 13.31 -8.18 -8.34
N THR A 183 12.06 -8.55 -8.65
CA THR A 183 11.73 -9.68 -9.51
C THR A 183 11.10 -9.15 -10.80
N THR A 184 11.62 -9.58 -11.95
CA THR A 184 11.06 -9.23 -13.27
C THR A 184 10.41 -10.43 -13.93
N TYR A 185 9.35 -10.20 -14.70
CA TYR A 185 8.58 -11.26 -15.36
C TYR A 185 8.58 -11.06 -16.87
N PRO A 186 9.32 -11.91 -17.64
CA PRO A 186 9.29 -11.91 -19.09
C PRO A 186 7.85 -12.05 -19.62
N GLY A 187 7.49 -11.24 -20.61
CA GLY A 187 6.17 -11.28 -21.26
C GLY A 187 5.01 -10.74 -20.42
N ALA A 188 5.21 -10.38 -19.15
CA ALA A 188 4.15 -9.79 -18.34
C ALA A 188 3.93 -8.31 -18.70
N PRO A 189 2.68 -7.89 -18.97
CA PRO A 189 2.32 -6.49 -19.20
C PRO A 189 2.03 -5.78 -17.89
N HIS A 190 1.64 -4.49 -17.96
CA HIS A 190 1.06 -3.76 -16.84
C HIS A 190 -0.20 -4.44 -16.31
N GLY A 191 -0.36 -4.45 -14.99
CA GLY A 191 -1.58 -4.99 -14.40
C GLY A 191 -1.72 -6.50 -14.51
N PHE A 192 -0.63 -7.27 -14.53
CA PHE A 192 -0.66 -8.73 -14.69
C PHE A 192 -1.42 -9.50 -13.59
N VAL A 193 -1.90 -8.83 -12.55
CA VAL A 193 -2.82 -9.35 -11.52
C VAL A 193 -4.29 -9.11 -11.88
N LEU A 194 -4.56 -8.17 -12.79
CA LEU A 194 -5.91 -7.80 -13.20
C LEU A 194 -6.49 -8.81 -14.19
N GLY A 195 -7.80 -8.88 -14.27
CA GLY A 195 -8.47 -9.76 -15.22
C GLY A 195 -8.24 -9.41 -16.70
N GLY A 196 -8.76 -10.26 -17.60
CA GLY A 196 -8.68 -10.06 -19.04
C GLY A 196 -7.30 -10.34 -19.62
N GLU A 197 -6.93 -9.66 -20.69
CA GLU A 197 -5.69 -9.91 -21.44
C GLU A 197 -4.41 -9.63 -20.65
N SER A 198 -4.49 -8.72 -19.67
CA SER A 198 -3.36 -8.39 -18.79
C SER A 198 -3.01 -9.51 -17.83
N TYR A 199 -3.97 -10.37 -17.47
CA TYR A 199 -3.76 -11.41 -16.48
C TYR A 199 -2.72 -12.44 -16.92
N LYS A 200 -1.71 -12.66 -16.07
CA LYS A 200 -0.66 -13.65 -16.28
C LYS A 200 -0.58 -14.56 -15.04
N PRO A 201 -1.11 -15.80 -15.13
CA PRO A 201 -1.26 -16.67 -13.94
C PRO A 201 0.05 -17.01 -13.25
N GLN A 202 1.12 -17.31 -13.99
CA GLN A 202 2.42 -17.65 -13.40
C GLN A 202 3.12 -16.45 -12.75
N PRO A 203 3.31 -15.29 -13.41
CA PRO A 203 3.78 -14.05 -12.76
C PRO A 203 2.96 -13.67 -11.53
N TYR A 204 1.63 -13.77 -11.60
CA TYR A 204 0.77 -13.48 -10.47
C TYR A 204 1.01 -14.43 -9.29
N ALA A 205 1.05 -15.74 -9.55
CA ALA A 205 1.23 -16.73 -8.48
C ALA A 205 2.60 -16.58 -7.79
N ASP A 206 3.68 -16.38 -8.54
CA ASP A 206 5.02 -16.18 -7.98
C ASP A 206 5.11 -14.88 -7.19
N ALA A 207 4.64 -13.76 -7.75
CA ALA A 207 4.65 -12.47 -7.04
C ALA A 207 3.80 -12.51 -5.76
N PHE A 208 2.65 -13.22 -5.78
CA PHE A 208 1.82 -13.38 -4.59
C PHE A 208 2.53 -14.24 -3.53
N ALA A 209 3.16 -15.35 -3.91
CA ALA A 209 3.92 -16.19 -2.99
C ALA A 209 5.10 -15.43 -2.34
N ARG A 210 5.82 -14.60 -3.10
CA ARG A 210 6.89 -13.73 -2.58
C ARG A 210 6.35 -12.65 -1.65
N THR A 211 5.20 -12.04 -2.00
CA THR A 211 4.52 -11.07 -1.12
C THR A 211 4.12 -11.74 0.19
N GLN A 212 3.50 -12.93 0.13
CA GLN A 212 3.16 -13.72 1.32
C GLN A 212 4.39 -14.00 2.19
N ALA A 213 5.48 -14.49 1.61
CA ALA A 213 6.70 -14.78 2.34
C ALA A 213 7.30 -13.52 3.01
N ALA A 214 7.25 -12.36 2.31
CA ALA A 214 7.72 -11.10 2.85
C ALA A 214 6.85 -10.60 4.02
N LEU A 215 5.52 -10.72 3.89
CA LEU A 215 4.57 -10.38 4.96
C LEU A 215 4.79 -11.25 6.20
N HIS A 216 4.83 -12.59 6.05
CA HIS A 216 5.07 -13.52 7.15
C HIS A 216 6.41 -13.24 7.85
N LYS A 217 7.48 -13.03 7.10
CA LYS A 217 8.79 -12.75 7.67
C LYS A 217 8.82 -11.48 8.52
N ALA A 218 7.99 -10.49 8.20
CA ALA A 218 8.05 -9.16 8.80
C ALA A 218 6.96 -8.89 9.86
N LEU A 219 5.81 -9.58 9.80
CA LEU A 219 4.64 -9.29 10.62
C LEU A 219 4.30 -10.40 11.63
N ASP A 220 4.72 -11.64 11.38
CA ASP A 220 4.55 -12.77 12.30
C ASP A 220 5.75 -12.87 13.25
#